data_5c0c76811e1f7c220d853bba013a0bab
#
_entry.id   5c0c76811e1f7c220d853bba013a0bab
#
_cell.length_a   1.000
_cell.length_b   1.000
_cell.length_c   1.000
_cell.angle_alpha   90.00
_cell.angle_beta   90.00
_cell.angle_gamma   90.00
#
_symmetry.space_group_name_H-M   'P 1'
#
loop_
_entity.id
_entity.type
_entity.pdbx_description
1 polymer ?
#
loop_
_entity_poly.entity_id
_entity_poly.type
_entity_poly.pdbx_seq_one_letter_code
_entity_poly.pdbx_strand_id
1 'polypeptide(L)'
;MIKKLDLVSSIEKYYLGGIIESVKWNVSGNRLHVNFVSPYQDLVGHVECNIQLEDGTVGIFNTSALLKMLSILEHDILINVEKTHKVPVKLLIEDSNFSLQYTLADPHIIPPSPSIEEPTYDTEFDIDSEFILKFTKAKNALGSNTKDICRITNHIHEDGNKQVKFILGDATSHSNKVEFTCDGSYEMFNKNLLVFNSAHIKEILVVNKEDIQTAKGYISNQGLLKLEFTTETGSSTYYLPELKT
;
A
#
# COMPACT_ATOMS: atom_id res chain seq x y z
N MET A 1 18.19 -17.77 5.98
CA MET A 1 16.96 -17.71 6.79
C MET A 1 16.48 -16.28 6.83
N ILE A 2 15.21 -16.04 6.73
CA ILE A 2 14.57 -14.73 6.85
C ILE A 2 13.59 -14.74 8.02
N LYS A 3 13.41 -13.61 8.67
CA LYS A 3 12.39 -13.49 9.70
C LYS A 3 11.01 -13.61 9.05
N LYS A 4 10.18 -14.51 9.56
CA LYS A 4 8.81 -14.67 9.07
C LYS A 4 8.05 -13.34 9.06
N LEU A 5 8.18 -12.55 10.12
CA LEU A 5 7.49 -11.27 10.26
C LEU A 5 7.85 -10.28 9.15
N ASP A 6 9.12 -10.23 8.73
CA ASP A 6 9.55 -9.32 7.66
C ASP A 6 8.91 -9.71 6.32
N LEU A 7 8.83 -11.02 6.03
CA LEU A 7 8.15 -11.51 4.83
C LEU A 7 6.65 -11.22 4.87
N VAL A 8 5.98 -11.51 5.98
CA VAL A 8 4.54 -11.27 6.15
C VAL A 8 4.23 -9.79 6.02
N SER A 9 4.98 -8.91 6.71
CA SER A 9 4.82 -7.46 6.59
C SER A 9 4.99 -6.98 5.15
N SER A 10 5.97 -7.50 4.42
CA SER A 10 6.19 -7.14 3.01
C SER A 10 5.03 -7.60 2.11
N ILE A 11 4.45 -8.77 2.38
CA ILE A 11 3.28 -9.29 1.67
C ILE A 11 2.05 -8.42 1.98
N GLU A 12 1.81 -8.07 3.23
CA GLU A 12 0.68 -7.24 3.64
C GLU A 12 0.69 -5.86 2.98
N LYS A 13 1.87 -5.28 2.74
CA LYS A 13 2.04 -3.99 2.07
C LYS A 13 1.51 -3.97 0.63
N TYR A 14 1.55 -5.06 -0.10
CA TYR A 14 0.91 -5.13 -1.42
C TYR A 14 -0.48 -5.77 -1.39
N TYR A 15 -0.73 -6.69 -0.45
CA TYR A 15 -2.02 -7.38 -0.33
C TYR A 15 -3.17 -6.44 0.04
N LEU A 16 -2.89 -5.46 0.94
CA LEU A 16 -3.83 -4.41 1.34
C LEU A 16 -5.20 -4.95 1.76
N GLY A 17 -5.19 -5.95 2.67
CA GLY A 17 -6.43 -6.53 3.20
C GLY A 17 -7.31 -7.25 2.18
N GLY A 18 -6.77 -7.68 1.04
CA GLY A 18 -7.49 -8.40 -0.01
C GLY A 18 -7.77 -7.58 -1.27
N ILE A 19 -7.28 -6.34 -1.36
CA ILE A 19 -7.43 -5.55 -2.59
C ILE A 19 -6.61 -6.17 -3.72
N ILE A 20 -5.42 -6.69 -3.42
CA ILE A 20 -4.49 -7.26 -4.41
C ILE A 20 -4.21 -8.74 -4.08
N GLU A 21 -4.78 -9.64 -4.85
CA GLU A 21 -4.61 -11.10 -4.66
C GLU A 21 -3.51 -11.71 -5.53
N SER A 22 -3.22 -11.12 -6.68
CA SER A 22 -2.30 -11.70 -7.65
C SER A 22 -1.19 -10.72 -8.01
N VAL A 23 0.06 -11.15 -7.86
CA VAL A 23 1.24 -10.33 -8.14
C VAL A 23 2.40 -11.15 -8.69
N LYS A 24 3.34 -10.47 -9.34
CA LYS A 24 4.66 -11.03 -9.67
C LYS A 24 5.66 -10.61 -8.61
N TRP A 25 6.34 -11.59 -8.03
CA TRP A 25 7.54 -11.35 -7.25
C TRP A 25 8.73 -11.36 -8.19
N ASN A 26 9.38 -10.23 -8.35
CA ASN A 26 10.63 -10.12 -9.10
C ASN A 26 11.79 -10.03 -8.10
N VAL A 27 12.62 -11.06 -8.06
CA VAL A 27 13.77 -11.12 -7.15
C VAL A 27 15.03 -10.83 -7.92
N SER A 28 15.83 -9.91 -7.44
CA SER A 28 17.13 -9.54 -7.99
C SER A 28 18.07 -9.05 -6.90
N GLY A 29 19.24 -9.65 -6.77
CA GLY A 29 20.25 -9.20 -5.81
C GLY A 29 19.80 -9.23 -4.35
N ASN A 30 19.07 -10.25 -3.91
CA ASN A 30 18.46 -10.37 -2.58
C ASN A 30 17.39 -9.30 -2.27
N ARG A 31 16.81 -8.69 -3.29
CA ARG A 31 15.69 -7.77 -3.17
C ARG A 31 14.47 -8.33 -3.89
N LEU A 32 13.33 -8.23 -3.24
CA LEU A 32 12.02 -8.50 -3.81
C LEU A 32 11.41 -7.18 -4.27
N HIS A 33 11.00 -7.14 -5.53
CA HIS A 33 10.26 -6.03 -6.13
C HIS A 33 8.87 -6.52 -6.55
N VAL A 34 7.84 -5.88 -6.04
CA VAL A 34 6.44 -6.19 -6.37
C VAL A 34 5.76 -4.94 -6.89
N ASN A 35 5.46 -4.93 -8.18
CA ASN A 35 4.60 -3.91 -8.79
C ASN A 35 3.18 -4.48 -8.88
N PHE A 36 2.19 -3.69 -8.53
CA PHE A 36 0.80 -4.14 -8.52
C PHE A 36 -0.17 -3.03 -8.92
N VAL A 37 -1.34 -3.46 -9.35
CA VAL A 37 -2.47 -2.58 -9.67
C VAL A 37 -3.76 -3.23 -9.16
N SER A 38 -4.66 -2.42 -8.59
CA SER A 38 -5.97 -2.89 -8.17
C SER A 38 -6.81 -3.34 -9.38
N PRO A 39 -7.79 -4.26 -9.17
CA PRO A 39 -8.66 -4.71 -10.25
C PRO A 39 -9.41 -3.57 -10.97
N TYR A 40 -9.70 -2.48 -10.27
CA TYR A 40 -10.39 -1.31 -10.82
C TYR A 40 -9.43 -0.23 -11.34
N GLN A 41 -8.11 -0.45 -11.26
CA GLN A 41 -7.06 0.48 -11.66
C GLN A 41 -7.12 1.84 -10.93
N ASP A 42 -7.70 1.86 -9.73
CA ASP A 42 -7.82 3.03 -8.86
C ASP A 42 -6.73 3.06 -7.76
N LEU A 43 -5.80 2.11 -7.81
CA LEU A 43 -4.61 2.03 -6.99
C LEU A 43 -3.51 1.32 -7.76
N VAL A 44 -2.34 1.93 -7.84
CA VAL A 44 -1.10 1.32 -8.33
C VAL A 44 -0.07 1.42 -7.23
N GLY A 45 0.80 0.41 -7.09
CA GLY A 45 1.83 0.48 -6.07
C GLY A 45 3.07 -0.33 -6.40
N HIS A 46 4.09 -0.04 -5.63
CA HIS A 46 5.37 -0.72 -5.65
C HIS A 46 5.82 -1.01 -4.23
N VAL A 47 6.25 -2.24 -3.98
CA VAL A 47 6.86 -2.66 -2.71
C VAL A 47 8.22 -3.24 -3.01
N GLU A 48 9.22 -2.79 -2.25
CA GLU A 48 10.58 -3.33 -2.27
C GLU A 48 10.98 -3.76 -0.87
N CYS A 49 11.53 -4.96 -0.73
CA CYS A 49 12.06 -5.44 0.54
C CYS A 49 13.23 -6.40 0.35
N ASN A 50 14.02 -6.56 1.40
CA ASN A 50 15.08 -7.55 1.43
C ASN A 50 14.49 -8.96 1.53
N ILE A 51 14.96 -9.88 0.69
CA ILE A 51 14.57 -11.29 0.71
C ILE A 51 15.77 -12.16 0.33
N GLN A 52 15.92 -13.30 0.99
CA GLN A 52 16.92 -14.31 0.60
C GLN A 52 16.22 -15.37 -0.25
N LEU A 53 16.04 -15.09 -1.52
CA LEU A 53 15.47 -15.97 -2.51
C LEU A 53 16.30 -15.88 -3.79
N GLU A 54 16.34 -16.98 -4.55
CA GLU A 54 17.03 -17.04 -5.85
C GLU A 54 16.44 -16.00 -6.83
N ASP A 55 17.33 -15.33 -7.58
CA ASP A 55 16.95 -14.36 -8.60
C ASP A 55 15.99 -14.97 -9.63
N GLY A 56 14.96 -14.24 -9.98
CA GLY A 56 13.94 -14.67 -10.93
C GLY A 56 12.57 -14.05 -10.68
N THR A 57 11.60 -14.51 -11.46
CA THR A 57 10.21 -14.08 -11.32
C THR A 57 9.32 -15.26 -10.96
N VAL A 58 8.50 -15.09 -9.93
CA VAL A 58 7.49 -16.07 -9.52
C VAL A 58 6.11 -15.43 -9.49
N GLY A 59 5.07 -16.19 -9.86
CA GLY A 59 3.68 -15.73 -9.85
C GLY A 59 2.96 -16.15 -8.57
N ILE A 60 2.55 -15.18 -7.76
CA ILE A 60 1.66 -15.39 -6.63
C ILE A 60 0.23 -15.12 -7.11
N PHE A 61 -0.62 -16.12 -7.09
CA PHE A 61 -2.00 -15.99 -7.61
C PHE A 61 -3.02 -15.75 -6.50
N ASN A 62 -2.78 -16.28 -5.29
CA ASN A 62 -3.71 -16.20 -4.17
C ASN A 62 -2.92 -15.82 -2.91
N THR A 63 -2.74 -14.51 -2.72
CA THR A 63 -1.97 -13.97 -1.58
C THR A 63 -2.62 -14.29 -0.25
N SER A 64 -3.96 -14.31 -0.17
CA SER A 64 -4.67 -14.69 1.07
C SER A 64 -4.37 -16.11 1.50
N ALA A 65 -4.29 -17.06 0.54
CA ALA A 65 -3.90 -18.44 0.85
C ALA A 65 -2.44 -18.53 1.32
N LEU A 66 -1.52 -17.79 0.67
CA LEU A 66 -0.12 -17.74 1.09
C LEU A 66 0.01 -17.20 2.53
N LEU A 67 -0.66 -16.10 2.87
CA LEU A 67 -0.66 -15.53 4.22
C LEU A 67 -1.23 -16.51 5.26
N LYS A 68 -2.31 -17.22 4.95
CA LYS A 68 -2.88 -18.27 5.82
C LYS A 68 -1.89 -19.41 6.04
N MET A 69 -1.17 -19.85 5.02
CA MET A 69 -0.13 -20.86 5.16
C MET A 69 1.03 -20.36 6.01
N LEU A 70 1.50 -19.13 5.76
CA LEU A 70 2.56 -18.51 6.58
C LEU A 70 2.15 -18.32 8.05
N SER A 71 0.85 -18.18 8.35
CA SER A 71 0.39 -17.95 9.72
C SER A 71 0.69 -19.09 10.69
N ILE A 72 0.80 -20.35 10.21
CA ILE A 72 1.10 -21.51 11.04
C ILE A 72 2.59 -21.67 11.39
N LEU A 73 3.48 -20.96 10.68
CA LEU A 73 4.91 -20.94 11.00
C LEU A 73 5.17 -20.10 12.24
N GLU A 74 6.19 -20.47 13.02
CA GLU A 74 6.45 -19.82 14.33
C GLU A 74 7.74 -18.99 14.36
N HIS A 75 8.72 -19.37 13.54
CA HIS A 75 10.09 -18.86 13.64
C HIS A 75 10.62 -18.31 12.31
N ASP A 76 11.95 -18.10 12.27
CA ASP A 76 12.65 -17.79 11.04
C ASP A 76 12.47 -18.92 10.03
N ILE A 77 12.30 -18.55 8.78
CA ILE A 77 11.95 -19.46 7.71
C ILE A 77 13.06 -19.61 6.67
N LEU A 78 13.12 -20.80 6.09
CA LEU A 78 13.79 -21.02 4.83
C LEU A 78 12.75 -20.98 3.71
N ILE A 79 13.08 -20.27 2.63
CA ILE A 79 12.21 -20.18 1.46
C ILE A 79 13.01 -20.53 0.21
N ASN A 80 12.48 -21.43 -0.61
CA ASN A 80 13.09 -21.90 -1.84
C ASN A 80 12.04 -21.97 -2.95
N VAL A 81 12.49 -21.94 -4.21
CA VAL A 81 11.66 -22.11 -5.39
C VAL A 81 11.93 -23.47 -6.03
N GLU A 82 10.92 -24.34 -6.06
CA GLU A 82 10.95 -25.55 -6.87
C GLU A 82 10.66 -25.21 -8.34
N LYS A 83 11.48 -25.71 -9.25
CA LYS A 83 11.37 -25.48 -10.70
C LYS A 83 11.21 -26.78 -11.44
N THR A 84 10.30 -26.81 -12.41
CA THR A 84 10.17 -27.88 -13.39
C THR A 84 10.54 -27.35 -14.77
N HIS A 85 11.53 -27.95 -15.41
CA HIS A 85 12.08 -27.45 -16.70
C HIS A 85 12.43 -25.95 -16.68
N LYS A 86 13.05 -25.47 -15.58
CA LYS A 86 13.40 -24.06 -15.31
C LYS A 86 12.21 -23.13 -15.05
N VAL A 87 10.98 -23.64 -15.04
CA VAL A 87 9.79 -22.85 -14.71
C VAL A 87 9.50 -22.99 -13.21
N PRO A 88 9.36 -21.89 -12.47
CA PRO A 88 8.94 -21.92 -11.06
C PRO A 88 7.54 -22.53 -10.93
N VAL A 89 7.39 -23.55 -10.04
CA VAL A 89 6.13 -24.24 -9.84
C VAL A 89 5.64 -24.21 -8.41
N LYS A 90 6.55 -24.11 -7.43
CA LYS A 90 6.18 -24.04 -6.01
C LYS A 90 7.14 -23.14 -5.22
N LEU A 91 6.60 -22.51 -4.18
CA LEU A 91 7.41 -22.05 -3.06
C LEU A 91 7.44 -23.16 -1.99
N LEU A 92 8.62 -23.52 -1.58
CA LEU A 92 8.88 -24.41 -0.45
C LEU A 92 9.27 -23.54 0.72
N ILE A 93 8.48 -23.53 1.78
CA ILE A 93 8.69 -22.65 2.93
C ILE A 93 8.67 -23.51 4.18
N GLU A 94 9.73 -23.47 4.97
CA GLU A 94 9.86 -24.32 6.14
C GLU A 94 10.45 -23.58 7.34
N ASP A 95 10.02 -23.97 8.51
CA ASP A 95 10.63 -23.64 9.78
C ASP A 95 11.02 -24.94 10.52
N SER A 96 11.32 -24.86 11.82
CA SER A 96 11.68 -26.03 12.64
C SER A 96 10.54 -27.06 12.78
N ASN A 97 9.28 -26.65 12.61
CA ASN A 97 8.09 -27.44 12.92
C ASN A 97 7.26 -27.81 11.70
N PHE A 98 7.27 -26.98 10.66
CA PHE A 98 6.40 -27.11 9.50
C PHE A 98 7.18 -26.98 8.18
N SER A 99 6.70 -27.74 7.18
CA SER A 99 7.11 -27.61 5.79
C SER A 99 5.87 -27.36 4.93
N LEU A 100 5.87 -26.25 4.20
CA LEU A 100 4.76 -25.78 3.37
C LEU A 100 5.12 -25.83 1.89
N GLN A 101 4.16 -26.18 1.06
CA GLN A 101 4.28 -26.10 -0.39
C GLN A 101 3.16 -25.23 -0.94
N TYR A 102 3.51 -24.03 -1.41
CA TYR A 102 2.57 -23.13 -2.08
C TYR A 102 2.74 -23.22 -3.59
N THR A 103 1.66 -23.53 -4.31
CA THR A 103 1.68 -23.65 -5.78
C THR A 103 1.73 -22.25 -6.42
N LEU A 104 2.70 -22.06 -7.31
CA LEU A 104 2.88 -20.83 -8.05
C LEU A 104 2.02 -20.81 -9.32
N ALA A 105 1.63 -19.61 -9.72
CA ALA A 105 1.05 -19.39 -11.05
C ALA A 105 2.14 -19.10 -12.09
N ASP A 106 1.79 -19.31 -13.36
CA ASP A 106 2.61 -18.81 -14.45
C ASP A 106 2.62 -17.27 -14.41
N PRO A 107 3.79 -16.63 -14.28
CA PRO A 107 3.85 -15.15 -14.24
C PRO A 107 3.24 -14.44 -15.47
N HIS A 108 3.13 -15.13 -16.61
CA HIS A 108 2.56 -14.55 -17.82
C HIS A 108 1.04 -14.31 -17.73
N ILE A 109 0.33 -15.07 -16.88
CA ILE A 109 -1.12 -14.85 -16.70
C ILE A 109 -1.45 -13.70 -15.75
N ILE A 110 -0.47 -13.22 -14.97
CA ILE A 110 -0.65 -12.09 -14.06
C ILE A 110 -0.43 -10.79 -14.84
N PRO A 111 -1.41 -9.89 -14.91
CA PRO A 111 -1.27 -8.62 -15.63
C PRO A 111 -0.06 -7.81 -15.15
N PRO A 112 0.64 -7.12 -16.05
CA PRO A 112 1.68 -6.17 -15.64
C PRO A 112 1.04 -4.95 -14.96
N SER A 113 1.73 -4.41 -13.97
CA SER A 113 1.38 -3.10 -13.43
C SER A 113 1.75 -2.01 -14.45
N PRO A 114 0.92 -0.98 -14.65
CA PRO A 114 1.27 0.15 -15.49
C PRO A 114 2.44 0.93 -14.89
N SER A 115 3.25 1.55 -15.75
CA SER A 115 4.20 2.56 -15.33
C SER A 115 3.47 3.87 -15.03
N ILE A 116 3.82 4.52 -13.92
CA ILE A 116 3.29 5.84 -13.58
C ILE A 116 4.31 6.89 -14.01
N GLU A 117 3.89 7.82 -14.87
CA GLU A 117 4.62 9.05 -15.08
C GLU A 117 4.26 10.00 -13.94
N GLU A 118 5.22 10.25 -13.06
CA GLU A 118 4.97 11.12 -11.90
C GLU A 118 4.81 12.57 -12.37
N PRO A 119 3.70 13.22 -12.00
CA PRO A 119 3.51 14.63 -12.27
C PRO A 119 4.34 15.47 -11.28
N THR A 120 4.36 16.78 -11.48
CA THR A 120 4.79 17.70 -10.44
C THR A 120 3.81 17.65 -9.26
N TYR A 121 4.34 17.52 -8.05
CA TYR A 121 3.54 17.55 -6.83
C TYR A 121 3.49 18.98 -6.28
N ASP A 122 2.28 19.43 -6.00
CA ASP A 122 2.01 20.79 -5.54
C ASP A 122 1.95 20.88 -4.01
N THR A 123 1.79 19.74 -3.34
CA THR A 123 1.65 19.64 -1.89
C THR A 123 2.40 18.44 -1.35
N GLU A 124 3.06 18.64 -0.21
CA GLU A 124 3.71 17.58 0.57
C GLU A 124 3.23 17.67 2.02
N PHE A 125 3.03 16.52 2.67
CA PHE A 125 2.71 16.41 4.11
C PHE A 125 3.37 15.18 4.71
N ASP A 126 3.69 15.25 6.00
CA ASP A 126 4.26 14.11 6.73
C ASP A 126 3.16 13.14 7.18
N ILE A 127 3.48 11.85 7.12
CA ILE A 127 2.62 10.77 7.59
C ILE A 127 3.27 10.21 8.86
N ASP A 128 2.95 10.80 9.98
CA ASP A 128 3.38 10.32 11.29
C ASP A 128 2.34 9.42 11.96
N SER A 129 2.66 8.92 13.13
CA SER A 129 1.74 8.08 13.90
C SER A 129 0.45 8.82 14.30
N GLU A 130 0.50 10.14 14.48
CA GLU A 130 -0.67 10.96 14.79
C GLU A 130 -1.60 11.08 13.58
N PHE A 131 -1.05 11.32 12.39
CA PHE A 131 -1.80 11.33 11.14
C PHE A 131 -2.50 9.99 10.90
N ILE A 132 -1.75 8.87 11.00
CA ILE A 132 -2.31 7.52 10.83
C ILE A 132 -3.46 7.27 11.81
N LEU A 133 -3.28 7.65 13.07
CA LEU A 133 -4.30 7.51 14.09
C LEU A 133 -5.54 8.36 13.81
N LYS A 134 -5.37 9.64 13.43
CA LYS A 134 -6.46 10.56 13.07
C LYS A 134 -7.25 10.01 11.89
N PHE A 135 -6.56 9.62 10.80
CA PHE A 135 -7.22 9.09 9.60
C PHE A 135 -8.01 7.82 9.90
N THR A 136 -7.40 6.88 10.60
CA THR A 136 -8.03 5.59 10.94
C THR A 136 -9.25 5.78 11.84
N LYS A 137 -9.15 6.62 12.88
CA LYS A 137 -10.28 6.96 13.75
C LYS A 137 -11.41 7.63 12.98
N ALA A 138 -11.09 8.62 12.14
CA ALA A 138 -12.07 9.34 11.33
C ALA A 138 -12.82 8.40 10.38
N LYS A 139 -12.10 7.50 9.70
CA LYS A 139 -12.71 6.51 8.80
C LYS A 139 -13.59 5.50 9.55
N ASN A 140 -13.14 5.00 10.71
CA ASN A 140 -13.90 4.04 11.51
C ASN A 140 -15.16 4.66 12.14
N ALA A 141 -15.14 5.95 12.48
CA ALA A 141 -16.30 6.64 13.06
C ALA A 141 -17.48 6.78 12.10
N LEU A 142 -17.24 6.71 10.78
CA LEU A 142 -18.27 6.90 9.76
C LEU A 142 -19.11 5.64 9.47
N GLY A 143 -18.66 4.47 9.92
CA GLY A 143 -19.34 3.18 9.70
C GLY A 143 -19.32 2.72 8.22
N SER A 144 -19.84 1.50 7.99
CA SER A 144 -19.77 0.80 6.70
C SER A 144 -20.75 1.35 5.64
N ASN A 145 -21.75 2.11 6.02
CA ASN A 145 -22.76 2.65 5.10
C ASN A 145 -22.36 3.98 4.46
N THR A 146 -21.22 4.54 4.84
CA THR A 146 -20.73 5.80 4.28
C THR A 146 -19.84 5.52 3.07
N LYS A 147 -20.01 6.30 1.99
CA LYS A 147 -19.16 6.19 0.81
C LYS A 147 -17.68 6.29 1.17
N ASP A 148 -16.86 5.49 0.53
CA ASP A 148 -15.40 5.46 0.73
C ASP A 148 -14.71 6.63 0.02
N ILE A 149 -15.05 7.84 0.48
CA ILE A 149 -14.58 9.11 -0.10
C ILE A 149 -13.77 9.87 0.93
N CYS A 150 -12.58 10.30 0.51
CA CYS A 150 -11.75 11.29 1.17
C CYS A 150 -11.57 12.48 0.24
N ARG A 151 -11.97 13.66 0.69
CA ARG A 151 -11.72 14.92 0.01
C ARG A 151 -10.55 15.61 0.66
N ILE A 152 -9.64 16.11 -0.17
CA ILE A 152 -8.45 16.82 0.29
C ILE A 152 -8.49 18.24 -0.25
N THR A 153 -8.27 19.21 0.61
CA THR A 153 -8.24 20.64 0.26
C THR A 153 -7.20 21.37 1.09
N ASN A 154 -6.82 22.55 0.64
CA ASN A 154 -5.98 23.47 1.41
C ASN A 154 -6.76 24.07 2.56
N HIS A 155 -6.06 24.33 3.63
CA HIS A 155 -6.55 25.06 4.77
C HIS A 155 -5.48 26.07 5.25
N ILE A 156 -5.88 27.29 5.56
CA ILE A 156 -5.01 28.26 6.21
C ILE A 156 -5.55 28.42 7.63
N HIS A 157 -4.72 28.06 8.60
CA HIS A 157 -5.04 28.24 10.00
C HIS A 157 -5.09 29.76 10.36
N GLU A 158 -5.73 30.11 11.46
CA GLU A 158 -5.90 31.53 11.88
C GLU A 158 -4.58 32.26 12.10
N ASP A 159 -3.52 31.56 12.44
CA ASP A 159 -2.15 32.09 12.58
C ASP A 159 -1.39 32.23 11.24
N GLY A 160 -2.03 31.90 10.12
CA GLY A 160 -1.44 31.94 8.78
C GLY A 160 -0.69 30.67 8.35
N ASN A 161 -0.60 29.65 9.21
CA ASN A 161 0.06 28.39 8.88
C ASN A 161 -0.72 27.64 7.80
N LYS A 162 0.01 27.09 6.84
CA LYS A 162 -0.54 26.28 5.76
C LYS A 162 -0.79 24.85 6.25
N GLN A 163 -1.99 24.35 6.06
CA GLN A 163 -2.41 23.01 6.44
C GLN A 163 -3.14 22.33 5.29
N VAL A 164 -3.07 21.00 5.28
CA VAL A 164 -3.88 20.15 4.40
C VAL A 164 -5.07 19.63 5.20
N LYS A 165 -6.28 19.86 4.69
CA LYS A 165 -7.54 19.39 5.31
C LYS A 165 -8.02 18.14 4.61
N PHE A 166 -8.32 17.13 5.42
CA PHE A 166 -8.93 15.86 5.02
C PHE A 166 -10.38 15.82 5.48
N ILE A 167 -11.30 15.52 4.56
CA ILE A 167 -12.73 15.44 4.80
C ILE A 167 -13.20 14.06 4.36
N LEU A 168 -13.55 13.21 5.34
CA LEU A 168 -14.08 11.88 5.08
C LEU A 168 -15.61 11.88 5.15
N GLY A 169 -16.24 11.07 4.31
CA GLY A 169 -17.69 10.97 4.22
C GLY A 169 -18.29 11.70 3.02
N ASP A 170 -19.60 11.68 2.90
CA ASP A 170 -20.31 12.31 1.78
C ASP A 170 -20.42 13.85 1.96
N ALA A 171 -20.47 14.58 0.85
CA ALA A 171 -20.61 16.03 0.84
C ALA A 171 -22.06 16.51 1.01
N THR A 172 -23.02 15.58 1.00
CA THR A 172 -24.43 15.94 1.11
C THR A 172 -24.75 16.49 2.51
N SER A 173 -25.65 17.46 2.61
CA SER A 173 -26.04 18.12 3.86
C SER A 173 -26.66 17.19 4.91
N HIS A 174 -26.98 15.95 4.54
CA HIS A 174 -27.66 14.96 5.39
C HIS A 174 -26.78 13.76 5.76
N SER A 175 -25.49 13.78 5.44
CA SER A 175 -24.57 12.68 5.75
C SER A 175 -23.55 13.06 6.80
N ASN A 176 -23.11 12.04 7.55
CA ASN A 176 -22.04 12.21 8.52
C ASN A 176 -20.70 12.45 7.80
N LYS A 177 -19.93 13.39 8.32
CA LYS A 177 -18.56 13.67 7.87
C LYS A 177 -17.64 13.86 9.07
N VAL A 178 -16.38 13.55 8.87
CA VAL A 178 -15.30 13.85 9.84
C VAL A 178 -14.21 14.61 9.12
N GLU A 179 -13.74 15.69 9.72
CA GLU A 179 -12.69 16.55 9.19
C GLU A 179 -11.52 16.60 10.15
N PHE A 180 -10.31 16.64 9.62
CA PHE A 180 -9.10 16.95 10.39
C PHE A 180 -8.07 17.61 9.48
N THR A 181 -7.06 18.26 10.09
CA THR A 181 -5.96 18.90 9.38
C THR A 181 -4.63 18.29 9.81
N CYS A 182 -3.64 18.37 8.92
CA CYS A 182 -2.22 18.19 9.24
C CYS A 182 -1.42 19.33 8.62
N ASP A 183 -0.23 19.56 9.16
CA ASP A 183 0.69 20.54 8.59
C ASP A 183 1.17 20.05 7.21
N GLY A 184 1.37 20.99 6.30
CA GLY A 184 1.81 20.67 4.95
C GLY A 184 2.45 21.85 4.26
N SER A 185 3.40 21.56 3.38
CA SER A 185 3.98 22.56 2.48
C SER A 185 3.23 22.51 1.15
N TYR A 186 2.74 23.65 0.68
CA TYR A 186 2.12 23.75 -0.64
C TYR A 186 2.37 25.12 -1.27
N GLU A 187 2.49 25.13 -2.58
CA GLU A 187 2.36 26.32 -3.36
C GLU A 187 0.89 26.49 -3.68
N MET A 188 0.06 26.63 -4.09
CA MET A 188 -1.40 26.76 -4.17
C MET A 188 -2.03 25.59 -4.95
N PHE A 189 -2.98 24.91 -4.36
CA PHE A 189 -3.89 24.09 -5.18
C PHE A 189 -4.74 25.03 -6.04
N ASN A 190 -4.69 24.86 -7.34
CA ASN A 190 -5.62 25.50 -8.25
C ASN A 190 -7.01 24.83 -8.24
N LYS A 191 -7.08 23.57 -7.83
CA LYS A 191 -8.33 22.84 -7.59
C LYS A 191 -8.74 23.00 -6.12
N ASN A 192 -9.94 23.45 -5.89
CA ASN A 192 -10.47 23.66 -4.54
C ASN A 192 -10.70 22.34 -3.77
N LEU A 193 -10.76 21.19 -4.44
CA LEU A 193 -11.07 19.92 -3.81
C LEU A 193 -10.63 18.74 -4.70
N LEU A 194 -9.84 17.83 -4.15
CA LEU A 194 -9.46 16.57 -4.78
C LEU A 194 -10.13 15.40 -4.05
N VAL A 195 -10.53 14.37 -4.74
CA VAL A 195 -11.34 13.27 -4.21
C VAL A 195 -10.64 11.93 -4.41
N PHE A 196 -10.41 11.19 -3.32
CA PHE A 196 -9.72 9.91 -3.34
C PHE A 196 -10.50 8.82 -2.59
N ASN A 197 -10.14 7.56 -2.83
CA ASN A 197 -10.71 6.41 -2.13
C ASN A 197 -10.17 6.32 -0.70
N SER A 198 -11.02 6.59 0.29
CA SER A 198 -10.62 6.57 1.71
C SER A 198 -10.39 5.18 2.27
N ALA A 199 -11.00 4.14 1.69
CA ALA A 199 -10.74 2.76 2.12
C ALA A 199 -9.33 2.33 1.72
N HIS A 200 -8.91 2.63 0.48
CA HIS A 200 -7.55 2.36 0.03
C HIS A 200 -6.51 3.11 0.88
N ILE A 201 -6.72 4.40 1.13
CA ILE A 201 -5.81 5.18 2.00
C ILE A 201 -5.71 4.54 3.38
N LYS A 202 -6.83 4.16 3.99
CA LYS A 202 -6.83 3.50 5.31
C LYS A 202 -6.02 2.21 5.30
N GLU A 203 -6.25 1.31 4.34
CA GLU A 203 -5.52 0.03 4.26
C GLU A 203 -4.02 0.27 4.08
N ILE A 204 -3.62 1.21 3.22
CA ILE A 204 -2.22 1.59 3.04
C ILE A 204 -1.60 2.08 4.36
N LEU A 205 -2.29 2.97 5.08
CA LEU A 205 -1.80 3.49 6.35
C LEU A 205 -1.68 2.39 7.42
N VAL A 206 -2.64 1.47 7.48
CA VAL A 206 -2.66 0.39 8.48
C VAL A 206 -1.51 -0.59 8.29
N VAL A 207 -1.21 -0.99 7.05
CA VAL A 207 -0.13 -1.97 6.78
C VAL A 207 1.27 -1.36 6.86
N ASN A 208 1.38 -0.03 6.81
CA ASN A 208 2.66 0.68 6.88
C ASN A 208 2.89 1.41 8.20
N LYS A 209 2.05 1.22 9.23
CA LYS A 209 2.14 1.99 10.49
C LYS A 209 3.33 1.63 11.39
N GLU A 210 3.95 0.47 11.17
CA GLU A 210 5.04 -0.03 12.00
C GLU A 210 6.40 0.21 11.34
N ASP A 211 7.43 0.43 12.15
CA ASP A 211 8.83 0.57 11.72
C ASP A 211 9.10 1.69 10.68
N ILE A 212 8.29 2.74 10.68
CA ILE A 212 8.43 3.88 9.78
C ILE A 212 9.70 4.66 10.13
N GLN A 213 10.62 4.76 9.19
CA GLN A 213 11.74 5.71 9.25
C GLN A 213 11.32 7.07 8.66
N THR A 214 10.71 7.03 7.48
CA THR A 214 10.12 8.21 6.85
C THR A 214 8.83 7.81 6.15
N ALA A 215 7.81 8.66 6.23
CA ALA A 215 6.59 8.51 5.44
C ALA A 215 6.04 9.88 5.05
N LYS A 216 5.72 10.02 3.76
CA LYS A 216 5.26 11.27 3.17
C LYS A 216 4.08 11.05 2.22
N GLY A 217 3.21 12.04 2.18
CA GLY A 217 2.15 12.14 1.19
C GLY A 217 2.41 13.31 0.24
N TYR A 218 2.16 13.09 -1.04
CA TYR A 218 2.34 14.08 -2.09
C TYR A 218 1.05 14.18 -2.91
N ILE A 219 0.63 15.39 -3.21
CA ILE A 219 -0.60 15.64 -3.96
C ILE A 219 -0.30 16.51 -5.17
N SER A 220 -0.80 16.09 -6.33
CA SER A 220 -0.72 16.88 -7.57
C SER A 220 -2.08 17.46 -7.96
N ASN A 221 -2.08 18.69 -8.46
CA ASN A 221 -3.24 19.32 -9.08
C ASN A 221 -3.78 18.55 -10.31
N GLN A 222 -2.98 17.62 -10.85
CA GLN A 222 -3.41 16.72 -11.92
C GLN A 222 -4.30 15.56 -11.41
N GLY A 223 -4.57 15.49 -10.09
CA GLY A 223 -5.43 14.48 -9.51
C GLY A 223 -4.69 13.18 -9.18
N LEU A 224 -3.48 13.26 -8.65
CA LEU A 224 -2.72 12.11 -8.16
C LEU A 224 -2.31 12.33 -6.71
N LEU A 225 -2.60 11.34 -5.86
CA LEU A 225 -2.08 11.22 -4.49
C LEU A 225 -1.01 10.12 -4.49
N LYS A 226 0.20 10.45 -4.05
CA LYS A 226 1.29 9.50 -3.78
C LYS A 226 1.48 9.38 -2.27
N LEU A 227 1.57 8.16 -1.77
CA LEU A 227 1.95 7.85 -0.38
C LEU A 227 3.22 7.01 -0.42
N GLU A 228 4.25 7.44 0.28
CA GLU A 228 5.59 6.82 0.26
C GLU A 228 6.05 6.53 1.67
N PHE A 229 6.53 5.31 1.90
CA PHE A 229 6.99 4.83 3.19
C PHE A 229 8.36 4.17 3.03
N THR A 230 9.26 4.48 3.94
CA THR A 230 10.57 3.83 4.03
C THR A 230 10.73 3.22 5.42
N THR A 231 11.18 1.99 5.46
CA THR A 231 11.51 1.24 6.67
C THR A 231 12.97 0.78 6.62
N GLU A 232 13.48 0.17 7.68
CA GLU A 232 14.83 -0.39 7.68
C GLU A 232 15.02 -1.51 6.64
N THR A 233 13.97 -2.27 6.37
CA THR A 233 14.03 -3.46 5.51
C THR A 233 13.56 -3.22 4.07
N GLY A 234 13.00 -2.06 3.76
CA GLY A 234 12.47 -1.79 2.42
C GLY A 234 11.66 -0.50 2.30
N SER A 235 10.96 -0.39 1.19
CA SER A 235 10.09 0.76 0.89
C SER A 235 8.78 0.33 0.26
N SER A 236 7.79 1.19 0.33
CA SER A 236 6.52 1.03 -0.37
C SER A 236 5.99 2.36 -0.86
N THR A 237 5.51 2.36 -2.10
CA THR A 237 4.97 3.56 -2.75
C THR A 237 3.62 3.22 -3.36
N TYR A 238 2.64 4.09 -3.16
CA TYR A 238 1.26 3.91 -3.62
C TYR A 238 0.80 5.16 -4.35
N TYR A 239 0.10 4.96 -5.46
CA TYR A 239 -0.46 6.01 -6.29
C TYR A 239 -1.97 5.81 -6.41
N LEU A 240 -2.71 6.81 -5.99
CA LEU A 240 -4.17 6.83 -6.06
C LEU A 240 -4.60 7.95 -7.01
N PRO A 241 -5.21 7.64 -8.17
CA PRO A 241 -5.81 8.66 -9.02
C PRO A 241 -7.07 9.24 -8.36
N GLU A 242 -7.36 10.50 -8.71
CA GLU A 242 -8.58 11.17 -8.30
C GLU A 242 -9.82 10.42 -8.81
N LEU A 243 -10.79 10.22 -7.93
CA LEU A 243 -12.08 9.64 -8.30
C LEU A 243 -12.86 10.61 -9.21
N LYS A 244 -13.28 10.13 -10.35
CA LYS A 244 -14.22 10.89 -11.21
C LYS A 244 -15.59 10.86 -10.55
N THR A 245 -16.00 11.98 -9.97
CA THR A 245 -17.31 12.18 -9.34
C THR A 245 -18.33 12.70 -10.32
#